data_59d2de1f4d0747e7edaa2d61581e1f17
#
_entry.id   59d2de1f4d0747e7edaa2d61581e1f17
#
_cell.length_a   1.000
_cell.length_b   1.000
_cell.length_c   1.000
_cell.angle_alpha   90.00
_cell.angle_beta   90.00
_cell.angle_gamma   90.00
#
_symmetry.space_group_name_H-M   'P 1'
#
loop_
_entity.id
_entity.type
_entity.pdbx_description
1 polymer ?
#
loop_
_entity_poly.entity_id
_entity_poly.type
_entity_poly.pdbx_seq_one_letter_code
_entity_poly.pdbx_strand_id
1 'polypeptide(L)'
;MTSNDSQESSAIPAMESASETVRRIFGNDGSSLGAEIADEASRYERLNAALFPLPSRTRCLAVANQKGGVGKTTTTVNIAAALASHGAHVLVIDMDPQGNASTACGVPHGTSDPSVYDVLEGRMTIGEVLKTCPDIPGLDVVPASIELSGAELEVADLLNRNNLLKEAVESFLQDPNNHYDYVLVDCPPSLGLLVINSMCAVSEMLIPIQAEYYALEGLGQLINTIGLVQEHYNPNLTVSTMLVTMFDKRTLLSREVFSEVKSHYPSIVLDTTIPRTVKISEAPSFGKTVISYDPRGMGASAYGEAALEIARRSPSVLAAIDAKRGE
;
A
#
# COMPACT_ATOMS: atom_id res chain seq x y z
N MET A 1 5.49 -60.38 -40.73
CA MET A 1 6.63 -59.63 -40.20
C MET A 1 6.13 -58.19 -40.02
N THR A 2 5.64 -57.87 -38.85
CA THR A 2 5.09 -56.53 -38.48
C THR A 2 5.91 -56.10 -37.29
N SER A 3 6.81 -55.14 -37.52
CA SER A 3 7.59 -54.49 -36.48
C SER A 3 6.75 -53.39 -35.85
N ASN A 4 6.53 -53.52 -34.57
CA ASN A 4 5.85 -52.58 -33.69
C ASN A 4 6.92 -51.63 -33.12
N ASP A 5 6.98 -50.40 -33.60
CA ASP A 5 7.81 -49.35 -33.05
C ASP A 5 7.03 -48.65 -31.93
N SER A 6 7.35 -48.97 -30.69
CA SER A 6 6.88 -48.30 -29.50
C SER A 6 7.68 -47.01 -29.31
N GLN A 7 7.08 -45.84 -29.59
CA GLN A 7 7.63 -44.54 -29.18
C GLN A 7 7.49 -44.42 -27.67
N GLU A 8 8.59 -44.53 -26.95
CA GLU A 8 8.71 -44.05 -25.56
C GLU A 8 8.69 -42.53 -25.56
N SER A 9 7.58 -41.97 -25.10
CA SER A 9 7.47 -40.56 -24.76
C SER A 9 8.35 -40.26 -23.53
N SER A 10 9.52 -39.67 -23.73
CA SER A 10 10.36 -39.15 -22.65
C SER A 10 9.67 -37.94 -22.04
N ALA A 11 8.95 -38.13 -20.94
CA ALA A 11 8.46 -37.06 -20.10
C ALA A 11 9.66 -36.29 -19.53
N ILE A 12 9.76 -35.01 -19.86
CA ILE A 12 10.72 -34.08 -19.23
C ILE A 12 10.40 -34.10 -17.74
N PRO A 13 11.35 -34.39 -16.85
CA PRO A 13 11.08 -34.34 -15.40
C PRO A 13 10.68 -32.92 -15.02
N ALA A 14 9.59 -32.80 -14.29
CA ALA A 14 9.14 -31.53 -13.76
C ALA A 14 10.30 -30.88 -12.96
N MET A 15 10.65 -29.62 -13.28
CA MET A 15 11.67 -28.92 -12.54
C MET A 15 11.22 -28.80 -11.08
N GLU A 16 12.08 -29.30 -10.18
CA GLU A 16 11.88 -29.19 -8.73
C GLU A 16 11.76 -27.70 -8.34
N SER A 17 10.77 -27.33 -7.53
CA SER A 17 10.61 -25.94 -7.07
C SER A 17 11.77 -25.52 -6.18
N ALA A 18 12.05 -24.20 -6.11
CA ALA A 18 13.11 -23.68 -5.27
C ALA A 18 12.88 -24.05 -3.79
N SER A 19 11.62 -24.09 -3.33
CA SER A 19 11.25 -24.49 -1.97
C SER A 19 11.51 -25.98 -1.70
N GLU A 20 11.29 -26.86 -2.69
CA GLU A 20 11.62 -28.29 -2.59
C GLU A 20 13.12 -28.52 -2.57
N THR A 21 13.87 -27.81 -3.43
CA THR A 21 15.33 -27.86 -3.46
C THR A 21 15.93 -27.41 -2.11
N VAL A 22 15.43 -26.31 -1.54
CA VAL A 22 15.88 -25.81 -0.21
C VAL A 22 15.54 -26.82 0.88
N ARG A 23 14.33 -27.39 0.90
CA ARG A 23 13.96 -28.45 1.87
C ARG A 23 14.82 -29.70 1.74
N ARG A 24 15.18 -30.10 0.51
CA ARG A 24 16.05 -31.26 0.26
C ARG A 24 17.48 -31.01 0.76
N ILE A 25 18.01 -29.80 0.58
CA ILE A 25 19.40 -29.46 0.96
C ILE A 25 19.51 -29.20 2.48
N PHE A 26 18.54 -28.48 3.07
CA PHE A 26 18.60 -27.99 4.45
C PHE A 26 17.56 -28.61 5.39
N GLY A 27 16.54 -29.25 4.89
CA GLY A 27 15.40 -29.75 5.68
C GLY A 27 15.69 -30.94 6.59
N ASN A 28 16.82 -31.65 6.39
CA ASN A 28 17.18 -32.80 7.22
C ASN A 28 18.10 -32.44 8.40
N ASP A 29 18.62 -31.21 8.46
CA ASP A 29 19.64 -30.86 9.47
C ASP A 29 19.05 -30.33 10.78
N GLY A 30 17.72 -30.24 10.90
CA GLY A 30 17.05 -29.71 12.10
C GLY A 30 17.40 -28.25 12.42
N SER A 31 18.04 -27.53 11.49
CA SER A 31 18.38 -26.12 11.68
C SER A 31 17.14 -25.24 11.48
N SER A 32 16.86 -24.36 12.44
CA SER A 32 15.77 -23.35 12.34
C SER A 32 15.92 -22.49 11.08
N LEU A 33 17.15 -22.21 10.66
CA LEU A 33 17.49 -21.40 9.50
C LEU A 33 17.04 -22.03 8.17
N GLY A 34 17.28 -23.33 7.99
CA GLY A 34 16.84 -24.03 6.77
C GLY A 34 15.32 -24.07 6.62
N ALA A 35 14.61 -24.23 7.74
CA ALA A 35 13.15 -24.17 7.76
C ALA A 35 12.62 -22.75 7.45
N GLU A 36 13.26 -21.71 7.97
CA GLU A 36 12.90 -20.30 7.68
C GLU A 36 13.11 -19.97 6.20
N ILE A 37 14.26 -20.33 5.60
CA ILE A 37 14.54 -20.10 4.17
C ILE A 37 13.53 -20.85 3.29
N ALA A 38 13.18 -22.11 3.64
CA ALA A 38 12.20 -22.90 2.89
C ALA A 38 10.79 -22.28 3.00
N ASP A 39 10.41 -21.75 4.14
CA ASP A 39 9.13 -21.06 4.34
C ASP A 39 9.06 -19.77 3.53
N GLU A 40 10.11 -18.95 3.55
CA GLU A 40 10.20 -17.72 2.74
C GLU A 40 10.11 -18.02 1.24
N ALA A 41 10.84 -19.01 0.75
CA ALA A 41 10.76 -19.43 -0.65
C ALA A 41 9.35 -19.91 -1.04
N SER A 42 8.72 -20.69 -0.17
CA SER A 42 7.35 -21.16 -0.35
C SER A 42 6.32 -20.04 -0.33
N ARG A 43 6.50 -19.02 0.52
CA ARG A 43 5.64 -17.82 0.56
C ARG A 43 5.75 -17.04 -0.75
N TYR A 44 6.96 -16.80 -1.22
CA TYR A 44 7.22 -16.11 -2.49
C TYR A 44 6.59 -16.84 -3.68
N GLU A 45 6.76 -18.17 -3.77
CA GLU A 45 6.16 -18.98 -4.85
C GLU A 45 4.63 -18.92 -4.81
N ARG A 46 4.03 -19.08 -3.64
CA ARG A 46 2.55 -18.96 -3.47
C ARG A 46 2.03 -17.59 -3.86
N LEU A 47 2.75 -16.53 -3.51
CA LEU A 47 2.36 -15.15 -3.81
C LEU A 47 2.42 -14.89 -5.31
N ASN A 48 3.51 -15.30 -5.98
CA ASN A 48 3.65 -15.13 -7.43
C ASN A 48 2.65 -15.95 -8.24
N ALA A 49 2.20 -17.08 -7.72
CA ALA A 49 1.16 -17.89 -8.34
C ALA A 49 -0.27 -17.39 -8.01
N ALA A 50 -0.41 -16.47 -7.05
CA ALA A 50 -1.71 -15.98 -6.63
C ALA A 50 -2.30 -15.01 -7.66
N LEU A 51 -3.59 -15.17 -7.94
CA LEU A 51 -4.35 -14.21 -8.72
C LEU A 51 -4.74 -13.02 -7.84
N PHE A 52 -4.36 -11.81 -8.23
CA PHE A 52 -4.81 -10.57 -7.65
C PHE A 52 -6.05 -10.09 -8.40
N PRO A 53 -7.24 -10.12 -7.79
CA PRO A 53 -8.43 -9.65 -8.46
C PRO A 53 -8.36 -8.13 -8.66
N LEU A 54 -8.63 -7.67 -9.89
CA LEU A 54 -8.75 -6.24 -10.17
C LEU A 54 -10.13 -5.74 -9.72
N PRO A 55 -10.23 -4.52 -9.20
CA PRO A 55 -11.50 -3.94 -8.82
C PRO A 55 -12.33 -3.56 -10.04
N SER A 56 -13.65 -3.62 -9.93
CA SER A 56 -14.56 -3.20 -11.01
C SER A 56 -14.64 -1.69 -11.22
N ARG A 57 -14.11 -0.91 -10.28
CA ARG A 57 -13.99 0.56 -10.31
C ARG A 57 -12.69 0.94 -9.62
N THR A 58 -12.11 2.07 -10.01
CA THR A 58 -10.94 2.63 -9.34
C THR A 58 -11.18 2.72 -7.83
N ARG A 59 -10.29 2.12 -7.05
CA ARG A 59 -10.28 2.24 -5.60
C ARG A 59 -9.30 3.34 -5.18
N CYS A 60 -9.82 4.37 -4.51
CA CYS A 60 -9.02 5.48 -4.02
C CYS A 60 -8.86 5.34 -2.50
N LEU A 61 -7.62 5.18 -2.04
CA LEU A 61 -7.27 4.97 -0.64
C LEU A 61 -6.31 6.05 -0.15
N ALA A 62 -6.59 6.67 1.01
CA ALA A 62 -5.60 7.50 1.71
C ALA A 62 -4.94 6.69 2.82
N VAL A 63 -3.61 6.78 2.89
CA VAL A 63 -2.81 6.10 3.91
C VAL A 63 -2.42 7.11 4.97
N ALA A 64 -3.11 7.10 6.11
CA ALA A 64 -2.93 8.10 7.14
C ALA A 64 -2.83 7.51 8.55
N ASN A 65 -2.03 8.16 9.38
CA ASN A 65 -1.99 8.01 10.83
C ASN A 65 -1.28 9.25 11.40
N GLN A 66 -1.78 9.79 12.51
CA GLN A 66 -1.21 10.95 13.17
C GLN A 66 0.18 10.68 13.75
N LYS A 67 0.44 9.44 14.17
CA LYS A 67 1.73 9.06 14.75
C LYS A 67 2.80 9.00 13.63
N GLY A 68 3.91 9.74 13.85
CA GLY A 68 5.10 9.64 13.00
C GLY A 68 5.75 8.26 13.10
N GLY A 69 6.37 7.79 12.01
CA GLY A 69 7.15 6.56 12.02
C GLY A 69 6.35 5.24 12.02
N VAL A 70 5.02 5.26 11.91
CA VAL A 70 4.19 4.02 11.86
C VAL A 70 4.26 3.27 10.52
N GLY A 71 4.98 3.81 9.54
CA GLY A 71 5.14 3.19 8.22
C GLY A 71 4.08 3.61 7.21
N LYS A 72 3.52 4.83 7.27
CA LYS A 72 2.56 5.36 6.26
C LYS A 72 3.14 5.26 4.85
N THR A 73 4.16 6.04 4.59
CA THR A 73 4.85 6.08 3.29
C THR A 73 5.33 4.71 2.84
N THR A 74 5.97 3.97 3.76
CA THR A 74 6.43 2.61 3.48
C THR A 74 5.28 1.70 3.07
N THR A 75 4.13 1.80 3.73
CA THR A 75 2.92 1.03 3.38
C THR A 75 2.37 1.48 2.04
N THR A 76 2.23 2.79 1.80
CA THR A 76 1.73 3.34 0.54
C THR A 76 2.51 2.79 -0.64
N VAL A 77 3.83 3.00 -0.67
CA VAL A 77 4.66 2.63 -1.83
C VAL A 77 4.79 1.13 -2.04
N ASN A 78 4.84 0.33 -0.96
CA ASN A 78 5.01 -1.11 -1.09
C ASN A 78 3.70 -1.85 -1.40
N ILE A 79 2.54 -1.39 -0.91
CA ILE A 79 1.23 -1.90 -1.36
C ILE A 79 1.01 -1.53 -2.83
N ALA A 80 1.29 -0.27 -3.23
CA ALA A 80 1.19 0.16 -4.62
C ALA A 80 2.08 -0.68 -5.55
N ALA A 81 3.36 -0.86 -5.18
CA ALA A 81 4.30 -1.66 -5.94
C ALA A 81 3.88 -3.14 -6.04
N ALA A 82 3.36 -3.73 -4.95
CA ALA A 82 2.90 -5.11 -4.96
C ALA A 82 1.67 -5.30 -5.86
N LEU A 83 0.69 -4.38 -5.80
CA LEU A 83 -0.48 -4.41 -6.69
C LEU A 83 -0.06 -4.27 -8.16
N ALA A 84 0.82 -3.31 -8.48
CA ALA A 84 1.31 -3.08 -9.84
C ALA A 84 2.11 -4.28 -10.37
N SER A 85 2.98 -4.87 -9.55
CA SER A 85 3.75 -6.09 -9.92
C SER A 85 2.87 -7.30 -10.23
N HIS A 86 1.59 -7.27 -9.81
CA HIS A 86 0.60 -8.31 -10.09
C HIS A 86 -0.47 -7.86 -11.09
N GLY A 87 -0.16 -6.86 -11.92
CA GLY A 87 -0.92 -6.49 -13.11
C GLY A 87 -1.96 -5.39 -12.93
N ALA A 88 -2.04 -4.74 -11.76
CA ALA A 88 -2.86 -3.55 -11.59
C ALA A 88 -2.17 -2.29 -12.12
N HIS A 89 -2.95 -1.32 -12.61
CA HIS A 89 -2.49 0.04 -12.85
C HIS A 89 -2.69 0.88 -11.59
N VAL A 90 -1.61 1.41 -11.03
CA VAL A 90 -1.61 2.07 -9.71
C VAL A 90 -1.03 3.47 -9.81
N LEU A 91 -1.74 4.45 -9.26
CA LEU A 91 -1.29 5.81 -9.08
C LEU A 91 -0.99 6.05 -7.60
N VAL A 92 0.21 6.51 -7.27
CA VAL A 92 0.55 7.06 -5.96
C VAL A 92 0.55 8.58 -6.03
N ILE A 93 -0.10 9.25 -5.08
CA ILE A 93 -0.06 10.69 -4.92
C ILE A 93 0.65 10.98 -3.59
N ASP A 94 1.80 11.62 -3.65
CA ASP A 94 2.61 11.97 -2.49
C ASP A 94 2.17 13.35 -1.95
N MET A 95 1.46 13.36 -0.82
CA MET A 95 0.96 14.57 -0.16
C MET A 95 1.83 14.99 1.04
N ASP A 96 2.95 14.27 1.31
CA ASP A 96 3.89 14.67 2.34
C ASP A 96 4.95 15.61 1.74
N PRO A 97 5.10 16.86 2.25
CA PRO A 97 6.14 17.80 1.79
C PRO A 97 7.56 17.25 1.81
N GLN A 98 7.81 16.20 2.62
CA GLN A 98 9.12 15.55 2.68
C GLN A 98 9.44 14.70 1.44
N GLY A 99 8.46 14.38 0.58
CA GLY A 99 8.66 13.65 -0.67
C GLY A 99 9.18 12.20 -0.49
N ASN A 100 8.90 11.57 0.65
CA ASN A 100 9.43 10.25 0.95
C ASN A 100 8.86 9.15 0.05
N ALA A 101 7.58 9.26 -0.38
CA ALA A 101 7.00 8.32 -1.33
C ALA A 101 7.61 8.50 -2.73
N SER A 102 7.81 9.74 -3.15
CA SER A 102 8.50 10.09 -4.39
C SER A 102 9.93 9.51 -4.42
N THR A 103 10.70 9.71 -3.33
CA THR A 103 12.04 9.11 -3.17
C THR A 103 12.00 7.59 -3.26
N ALA A 104 11.10 6.93 -2.52
CA ALA A 104 11.02 5.48 -2.48
C ALA A 104 10.57 4.85 -3.80
N CYS A 105 9.88 5.61 -4.66
CA CYS A 105 9.51 5.19 -6.01
C CYS A 105 10.56 5.58 -7.07
N GLY A 106 11.67 6.21 -6.67
CA GLY A 106 12.76 6.59 -7.58
C GLY A 106 12.39 7.68 -8.57
N VAL A 107 11.39 8.51 -8.28
CA VAL A 107 10.99 9.61 -9.17
C VAL A 107 11.62 10.94 -8.74
N PRO A 108 12.05 11.80 -9.69
CA PRO A 108 12.57 13.14 -9.40
C PRO A 108 11.48 14.01 -8.75
N HIS A 109 11.85 14.79 -7.70
CA HIS A 109 10.94 15.67 -6.98
C HIS A 109 11.65 16.89 -6.36
N GLY A 110 12.59 17.47 -7.11
CA GLY A 110 13.26 18.72 -6.70
C GLY A 110 12.32 19.92 -6.71
N THR A 111 12.76 21.04 -6.13
CA THR A 111 11.97 22.29 -6.01
C THR A 111 11.53 22.89 -7.35
N SER A 112 12.21 22.57 -8.45
CA SER A 112 11.84 23.02 -9.81
C SER A 112 11.06 21.97 -10.60
N ASP A 113 10.85 20.78 -10.04
CA ASP A 113 10.11 19.72 -10.70
C ASP A 113 8.61 19.93 -10.52
N PRO A 114 7.78 19.72 -11.55
CA PRO A 114 6.32 19.68 -11.40
C PRO A 114 5.88 18.66 -10.35
N SER A 115 4.92 19.05 -9.51
CA SER A 115 4.53 18.29 -8.33
C SER A 115 3.04 18.41 -8.01
N VAL A 116 2.56 17.69 -7.01
CA VAL A 116 1.18 17.81 -6.50
C VAL A 116 0.87 19.22 -5.99
N TYR A 117 1.87 20.02 -5.61
CA TYR A 117 1.68 21.41 -5.23
C TYR A 117 1.11 22.23 -6.39
N ASP A 118 1.66 22.07 -7.62
CA ASP A 118 1.16 22.73 -8.83
C ASP A 118 -0.28 22.31 -9.17
N VAL A 119 -0.62 21.06 -8.86
CA VAL A 119 -1.99 20.53 -9.02
C VAL A 119 -2.95 21.19 -8.05
N LEU A 120 -2.58 21.32 -6.75
CA LEU A 120 -3.42 21.93 -5.74
C LEU A 120 -3.67 23.42 -5.99
N GLU A 121 -2.70 24.11 -6.58
CA GLU A 121 -2.86 25.51 -6.99
C GLU A 121 -3.59 25.69 -8.34
N GLY A 122 -3.92 24.60 -9.01
CA GLY A 122 -4.58 24.63 -10.32
C GLY A 122 -3.71 25.11 -11.47
N ARG A 123 -2.38 25.14 -11.29
CA ARG A 123 -1.40 25.52 -12.35
C ARG A 123 -1.19 24.40 -13.36
N MET A 124 -1.25 23.14 -12.91
CA MET A 124 -1.04 21.95 -13.72
C MET A 124 -2.06 20.87 -13.39
N THR A 125 -2.27 19.98 -14.33
CA THR A 125 -3.11 18.77 -14.14
C THR A 125 -2.27 17.60 -13.60
N ILE A 126 -2.93 16.58 -13.04
CA ILE A 126 -2.27 15.34 -12.62
C ILE A 126 -1.47 14.72 -13.77
N GLY A 127 -2.04 14.69 -14.99
CA GLY A 127 -1.36 14.11 -16.16
C GLY A 127 -0.08 14.84 -16.57
N GLU A 128 0.04 16.15 -16.30
CA GLU A 128 1.24 16.94 -16.62
C GLU A 128 2.36 16.74 -15.60
N VAL A 129 2.05 16.41 -14.36
CA VAL A 129 3.04 16.24 -13.28
C VAL A 129 3.40 14.77 -13.01
N LEU A 130 2.61 13.83 -13.49
CA LEU A 130 2.76 12.40 -13.32
C LEU A 130 4.10 11.88 -13.82
N LYS A 131 4.73 10.97 -13.08
CA LYS A 131 5.99 10.31 -13.43
C LYS A 131 5.86 8.80 -13.23
N THR A 132 6.37 8.02 -14.19
CA THR A 132 6.36 6.56 -14.09
C THR A 132 7.49 6.08 -13.16
N CYS A 133 7.18 5.15 -12.27
CA CYS A 133 8.17 4.49 -11.43
C CYS A 133 9.10 3.62 -12.30
N PRO A 134 10.44 3.85 -12.29
CA PRO A 134 11.34 3.18 -13.21
C PRO A 134 11.45 1.67 -12.99
N ASP A 135 11.28 1.20 -11.75
CA ASP A 135 11.51 -0.19 -11.37
C ASP A 135 10.23 -1.05 -11.38
N ILE A 136 9.05 -0.43 -11.41
CA ILE A 136 7.77 -1.13 -11.28
C ILE A 136 6.83 -0.73 -12.43
N PRO A 137 6.71 -1.53 -13.48
CA PRO A 137 5.73 -1.29 -14.54
C PRO A 137 4.31 -1.21 -14.01
N GLY A 138 3.52 -0.25 -14.51
CA GLY A 138 2.14 -0.03 -14.06
C GLY A 138 2.00 0.78 -12.78
N LEU A 139 3.11 1.29 -12.22
CA LEU A 139 3.11 2.20 -11.09
C LEU A 139 3.52 3.60 -11.55
N ASP A 140 2.61 4.56 -11.39
CA ASP A 140 2.85 5.97 -11.62
C ASP A 140 2.75 6.77 -10.32
N VAL A 141 3.44 7.91 -10.29
CA VAL A 141 3.59 8.74 -9.09
C VAL A 141 3.35 10.21 -9.44
N VAL A 142 2.49 10.88 -8.71
CA VAL A 142 2.42 12.33 -8.60
C VAL A 142 3.34 12.75 -7.47
N PRO A 143 4.50 13.34 -7.76
CA PRO A 143 5.51 13.60 -6.73
C PRO A 143 5.11 14.78 -5.82
N ALA A 144 5.62 14.76 -4.60
CA ALA A 144 5.56 15.90 -3.68
C ALA A 144 6.66 16.93 -3.99
N SER A 145 6.50 18.10 -3.40
CA SER A 145 7.54 19.14 -3.33
C SER A 145 7.54 19.72 -1.91
N ILE A 146 8.68 20.24 -1.47
CA ILE A 146 8.82 20.95 -0.18
C ILE A 146 7.89 22.19 -0.11
N GLU A 147 7.50 22.73 -1.26
CA GLU A 147 6.58 23.86 -1.38
C GLU A 147 5.19 23.55 -0.82
N LEU A 148 4.78 22.28 -0.77
CA LEU A 148 3.57 21.83 -0.07
C LEU A 148 3.51 22.30 1.41
N SER A 149 4.65 22.55 2.04
CA SER A 149 4.68 23.10 3.40
C SER A 149 4.07 24.50 3.48
N GLY A 150 4.11 25.26 2.39
CA GLY A 150 3.46 26.59 2.27
C GLY A 150 2.02 26.51 1.80
N ALA A 151 1.62 25.43 1.16
CA ALA A 151 0.31 25.30 0.52
C ALA A 151 -0.86 25.57 1.48
N GLU A 152 -0.76 25.16 2.75
CA GLU A 152 -1.81 25.39 3.75
C GLU A 152 -2.10 26.89 3.96
N LEU A 153 -1.09 27.75 3.83
CA LEU A 153 -1.26 29.20 3.94
C LEU A 153 -1.77 29.81 2.64
N GLU A 154 -1.27 29.36 1.51
CA GLU A 154 -1.56 29.93 0.20
C GLU A 154 -2.97 29.61 -0.28
N VAL A 155 -3.48 28.41 0.01
CA VAL A 155 -4.85 28.00 -0.33
C VAL A 155 -5.87 28.29 0.77
N ALA A 156 -5.45 28.90 1.90
CA ALA A 156 -6.31 29.12 3.07
C ALA A 156 -7.59 29.94 2.75
N ASP A 157 -7.49 30.88 1.83
CA ASP A 157 -8.58 31.78 1.43
C ASP A 157 -9.46 31.22 0.30
N LEU A 158 -9.12 30.05 -0.29
CA LEU A 158 -9.93 29.43 -1.32
C LEU A 158 -11.20 28.82 -0.71
N LEU A 159 -12.35 29.07 -1.35
CA LEU A 159 -13.66 28.57 -0.89
C LEU A 159 -13.75 27.06 -0.86
N ASN A 160 -13.09 26.36 -1.80
CA ASN A 160 -13.09 24.89 -1.95
C ASN A 160 -11.80 24.24 -1.47
N ARG A 161 -11.00 24.91 -0.65
CA ARG A 161 -9.65 24.48 -0.21
C ARG A 161 -9.54 23.03 0.29
N ASN A 162 -10.64 22.45 0.76
CA ASN A 162 -10.68 21.06 1.24
C ASN A 162 -10.88 20.03 0.12
N ASN A 163 -11.28 20.47 -1.09
CA ASN A 163 -11.62 19.57 -2.20
C ASN A 163 -10.68 19.71 -3.41
N LEU A 164 -9.58 20.43 -3.29
CA LEU A 164 -8.67 20.69 -4.43
C LEU A 164 -8.14 19.40 -5.03
N LEU A 165 -7.65 18.48 -4.19
CA LEU A 165 -7.18 17.17 -4.63
C LEU A 165 -8.32 16.32 -5.21
N LYS A 166 -9.51 16.37 -4.59
CA LYS A 166 -10.69 15.65 -5.09
C LYS A 166 -11.03 16.07 -6.52
N GLU A 167 -11.16 17.37 -6.77
CA GLU A 167 -11.48 17.92 -8.09
C GLU A 167 -10.44 17.51 -9.14
N ALA A 168 -9.16 17.55 -8.77
CA ALA A 168 -8.06 17.14 -9.65
C ALA A 168 -8.11 15.63 -9.97
N VAL A 169 -8.31 14.76 -8.97
CA VAL A 169 -8.38 13.31 -9.15
C VAL A 169 -9.62 12.93 -9.94
N GLU A 170 -10.79 13.49 -9.65
CA GLU A 170 -12.03 13.23 -10.38
C GLU A 170 -11.89 13.65 -11.85
N SER A 171 -11.35 14.86 -12.12
CA SER A 171 -11.11 15.34 -13.48
C SER A 171 -10.13 14.43 -14.25
N PHE A 172 -9.05 13.99 -13.60
CA PHE A 172 -8.06 13.11 -14.22
C PHE A 172 -8.63 11.73 -14.57
N LEU A 173 -9.41 11.12 -13.67
CA LEU A 173 -10.01 9.80 -13.87
C LEU A 173 -11.24 9.80 -14.80
N GLN A 174 -11.82 10.98 -15.11
CA GLN A 174 -12.90 11.11 -16.10
C GLN A 174 -12.40 10.94 -17.54
N ASP A 175 -11.12 11.16 -17.83
CA ASP A 175 -10.53 10.90 -19.14
C ASP A 175 -10.43 9.37 -19.36
N PRO A 176 -11.10 8.81 -20.39
CA PRO A 176 -11.06 7.37 -20.67
C PRO A 176 -9.64 6.79 -20.93
N ASN A 177 -8.68 7.66 -21.26
CA ASN A 177 -7.31 7.25 -21.48
C ASN A 177 -6.54 7.04 -20.15
N ASN A 178 -7.05 7.56 -19.04
CA ASN A 178 -6.45 7.47 -17.73
C ASN A 178 -7.11 6.35 -16.91
N HIS A 179 -6.74 5.12 -17.19
CA HIS A 179 -7.28 3.97 -16.46
C HIS A 179 -6.34 3.54 -15.33
N TYR A 180 -6.83 3.66 -14.10
CA TYR A 180 -6.16 3.17 -12.90
C TYR A 180 -7.10 2.27 -12.08
N ASP A 181 -6.57 1.13 -11.62
CA ASP A 181 -7.30 0.23 -10.73
C ASP A 181 -7.27 0.76 -9.29
N TYR A 182 -6.14 1.38 -8.91
CA TYR A 182 -5.94 1.93 -7.57
C TYR A 182 -5.30 3.33 -7.63
N VAL A 183 -5.76 4.21 -6.73
CA VAL A 183 -5.11 5.48 -6.39
C VAL A 183 -4.79 5.42 -4.90
N LEU A 184 -3.50 5.51 -4.53
CA LEU A 184 -3.05 5.56 -3.15
C LEU A 184 -2.50 6.96 -2.84
N VAL A 185 -3.00 7.60 -1.79
CA VAL A 185 -2.54 8.92 -1.35
C VAL A 185 -1.69 8.76 -0.09
N ASP A 186 -0.40 9.10 -0.17
CA ASP A 186 0.48 9.12 1.01
C ASP A 186 0.29 10.42 1.79
N CYS A 187 -0.09 10.32 3.05
CA CYS A 187 -0.43 11.46 3.87
C CYS A 187 0.71 11.85 4.83
N PRO A 188 0.91 13.18 5.08
CA PRO A 188 1.83 13.64 6.12
C PRO A 188 1.38 13.20 7.52
N PRO A 189 2.25 13.32 8.54
CA PRO A 189 1.91 12.91 9.91
C PRO A 189 0.98 13.90 10.64
N SER A 190 0.79 15.11 10.13
CA SER A 190 -0.12 16.12 10.71
C SER A 190 -1.55 15.89 10.21
N LEU A 191 -2.56 16.22 11.03
CA LEU A 191 -3.97 16.24 10.61
C LEU A 191 -4.38 17.61 10.07
N GLY A 192 -3.53 18.22 9.21
CA GLY A 192 -3.75 19.53 8.59
C GLY A 192 -4.56 19.45 7.29
N LEU A 193 -4.55 20.55 6.55
CA LEU A 193 -5.33 20.72 5.31
C LEU A 193 -4.97 19.68 4.25
N LEU A 194 -3.69 19.26 4.14
CA LEU A 194 -3.25 18.24 3.18
C LEU A 194 -3.90 16.90 3.45
N VAL A 195 -4.02 16.49 4.72
CA VAL A 195 -4.71 15.23 5.09
C VAL A 195 -6.21 15.34 4.87
N ILE A 196 -6.83 16.49 5.14
CA ILE A 196 -8.26 16.74 4.85
C ILE A 196 -8.49 16.65 3.34
N ASN A 197 -7.66 17.27 2.50
CA ASN A 197 -7.72 17.11 1.04
C ASN A 197 -7.62 15.65 0.60
N SER A 198 -6.68 14.90 1.18
CA SER A 198 -6.52 13.48 0.90
C SER A 198 -7.79 12.70 1.26
N MET A 199 -8.37 12.94 2.45
CA MET A 199 -9.60 12.28 2.89
C MET A 199 -10.83 12.67 2.05
N CYS A 200 -10.88 13.89 1.53
CA CYS A 200 -11.97 14.33 0.65
C CYS A 200 -11.87 13.70 -0.75
N ALA A 201 -10.66 13.39 -1.21
CA ALA A 201 -10.40 12.86 -2.54
C ALA A 201 -10.59 11.33 -2.68
N VAL A 202 -10.71 10.61 -1.56
CA VAL A 202 -10.75 9.14 -1.55
C VAL A 202 -12.07 8.61 -0.97
N SER A 203 -12.36 7.34 -1.24
CA SER A 203 -13.48 6.62 -0.62
C SER A 203 -13.05 5.70 0.52
N GLU A 204 -11.77 5.40 0.62
CA GLU A 204 -11.25 4.43 1.59
C GLU A 204 -10.06 4.97 2.37
N MET A 205 -9.97 4.56 3.64
CA MET A 205 -8.80 4.80 4.49
C MET A 205 -8.07 3.49 4.75
N LEU A 206 -6.75 3.48 4.53
CA LEU A 206 -5.83 2.47 5.01
C LEU A 206 -5.04 3.06 6.19
N ILE A 207 -5.13 2.44 7.35
CA ILE A 207 -4.50 2.92 8.58
C ILE A 207 -3.39 1.96 9.00
N PRO A 208 -2.10 2.29 8.78
CA PRO A 208 -0.99 1.54 9.35
C PRO A 208 -0.92 1.77 10.86
N ILE A 209 -0.78 0.69 11.63
CA ILE A 209 -0.73 0.71 13.10
C ILE A 209 0.55 0.01 13.55
N GLN A 210 1.44 0.74 14.21
CA GLN A 210 2.65 0.13 14.76
C GLN A 210 2.29 -0.77 15.96
N ALA A 211 2.90 -1.96 16.04
CA ALA A 211 2.66 -2.93 17.12
C ALA A 211 3.32 -2.49 18.46
N GLU A 212 2.90 -1.34 19.00
CA GLU A 212 3.39 -0.72 20.23
C GLU A 212 2.25 -0.31 21.17
N TYR A 213 2.54 -0.14 22.47
CA TYR A 213 1.56 0.11 23.53
C TYR A 213 0.60 1.30 23.26
N TYR A 214 1.13 2.42 22.73
CA TYR A 214 0.33 3.61 22.43
C TYR A 214 -0.39 3.57 21.06
N ALA A 215 -0.48 2.40 20.43
CA ALA A 215 -1.07 2.27 19.10
C ALA A 215 -2.54 2.69 19.05
N LEU A 216 -3.31 2.37 20.09
CA LEU A 216 -4.75 2.63 20.16
C LEU A 216 -5.09 4.08 20.54
N GLU A 217 -4.23 4.76 21.30
CA GLU A 217 -4.49 6.14 21.73
C GLU A 217 -4.52 7.11 20.52
N GLY A 218 -3.51 7.05 19.65
CA GLY A 218 -3.48 7.85 18.43
C GLY A 218 -4.57 7.47 17.41
N LEU A 219 -5.03 6.22 17.43
CA LEU A 219 -6.10 5.75 16.55
C LEU A 219 -7.43 6.44 16.85
N GLY A 220 -7.76 6.67 18.13
CA GLY A 220 -9.00 7.35 18.54
C GLY A 220 -9.13 8.76 17.96
N GLN A 221 -8.05 9.55 17.98
CA GLN A 221 -8.03 10.90 17.40
C GLN A 221 -8.22 10.86 15.87
N LEU A 222 -7.56 9.92 15.18
CA LEU A 222 -7.71 9.76 13.73
C LEU A 222 -9.15 9.37 13.36
N ILE A 223 -9.76 8.41 14.08
CA ILE A 223 -11.14 7.99 13.85
C ILE A 223 -12.11 9.16 14.07
N ASN A 224 -11.90 9.98 15.10
CA ASN A 224 -12.72 11.19 15.31
C ASN A 224 -12.58 12.17 14.14
N THR A 225 -11.36 12.39 13.64
CA THR A 225 -11.14 13.28 12.48
C THR A 225 -11.82 12.73 11.24
N ILE A 226 -11.73 11.42 10.99
CA ILE A 226 -12.43 10.76 9.88
C ILE A 226 -13.95 10.97 10.02
N GLY A 227 -14.51 10.82 11.23
CA GLY A 227 -15.92 11.08 11.50
C GLY A 227 -16.35 12.52 11.15
N LEU A 228 -15.54 13.52 11.50
CA LEU A 228 -15.81 14.92 11.12
C LEU A 228 -15.73 15.13 9.59
N VAL A 229 -14.78 14.50 8.92
CA VAL A 229 -14.70 14.55 7.44
C VAL A 229 -15.91 13.88 6.80
N GLN A 230 -16.36 12.72 7.32
CA GLN A 230 -17.56 12.05 6.85
C GLN A 230 -18.82 12.93 7.00
N GLU A 231 -18.96 13.60 8.13
CA GLU A 231 -20.13 14.44 8.42
C GLU A 231 -20.18 15.70 7.55
N HIS A 232 -19.04 16.34 7.30
CA HIS A 232 -19.01 17.70 6.73
C HIS A 232 -18.52 17.77 5.28
N TYR A 233 -17.71 16.81 4.81
CA TYR A 233 -17.01 16.93 3.53
C TYR A 233 -17.15 15.72 2.62
N ASN A 234 -17.03 14.49 3.16
CA ASN A 234 -17.02 13.25 2.34
C ASN A 234 -17.81 12.12 3.02
N PRO A 235 -19.14 12.07 2.87
CA PRO A 235 -19.98 11.06 3.49
C PRO A 235 -19.69 9.62 3.01
N ASN A 236 -18.98 9.46 1.88
CA ASN A 236 -18.63 8.15 1.33
C ASN A 236 -17.28 7.62 1.85
N LEU A 237 -16.56 8.39 2.65
CA LEU A 237 -15.28 7.96 3.22
C LEU A 237 -15.50 6.84 4.22
N THR A 238 -14.75 5.74 4.10
CA THR A 238 -14.83 4.61 5.04
C THR A 238 -13.45 4.14 5.46
N VAL A 239 -13.30 3.63 6.69
CA VAL A 239 -12.08 2.93 7.09
C VAL A 239 -12.19 1.49 6.59
N SER A 240 -11.54 1.19 5.47
CA SER A 240 -11.60 -0.14 4.84
C SER A 240 -10.54 -1.09 5.35
N THR A 241 -9.41 -0.56 5.80
CA THR A 241 -8.22 -1.37 6.07
C THR A 241 -7.40 -0.82 7.23
N MET A 242 -7.03 -1.69 8.15
CA MET A 242 -5.99 -1.46 9.16
C MET A 242 -4.89 -2.50 9.01
N LEU A 243 -3.62 -2.05 8.96
CA LEU A 243 -2.46 -2.91 8.77
C LEU A 243 -1.50 -2.75 9.94
N VAL A 244 -1.25 -3.86 10.66
CA VAL A 244 -0.29 -3.85 11.76
C VAL A 244 1.13 -3.95 11.21
N THR A 245 1.96 -2.95 11.53
CA THR A 245 3.32 -2.78 11.05
C THR A 245 4.35 -2.99 12.17
N MET A 246 5.61 -3.21 11.78
CA MET A 246 6.74 -3.42 12.71
C MET A 246 6.45 -4.53 13.73
N PHE A 247 5.70 -5.53 13.31
CA PHE A 247 5.29 -6.66 14.12
C PHE A 247 6.48 -7.61 14.38
N ASP A 248 6.72 -7.93 15.65
CA ASP A 248 7.67 -8.97 16.05
C ASP A 248 6.91 -10.10 16.76
N LYS A 249 6.75 -11.23 16.06
CA LYS A 249 6.05 -12.42 16.55
C LYS A 249 6.63 -13.01 17.85
N ARG A 250 7.92 -12.66 18.19
CA ARG A 250 8.61 -13.14 19.37
C ARG A 250 8.22 -12.37 20.63
N THR A 251 7.71 -11.14 20.48
CA THR A 251 7.36 -10.29 21.61
C THR A 251 5.89 -10.49 22.02
N LEU A 252 5.63 -10.55 23.32
CA LEU A 252 4.26 -10.62 23.85
C LEU A 252 3.48 -9.36 23.48
N LEU A 253 4.12 -8.19 23.62
CA LEU A 253 3.51 -6.90 23.33
C LEU A 253 2.95 -6.82 21.92
N SER A 254 3.71 -7.21 20.88
CA SER A 254 3.22 -7.16 19.50
C SER A 254 2.00 -8.06 19.30
N ARG A 255 1.98 -9.25 19.92
CA ARG A 255 0.83 -10.17 19.84
C ARG A 255 -0.39 -9.63 20.57
N GLU A 256 -0.21 -9.02 21.74
CA GLU A 256 -1.30 -8.39 22.50
C GLU A 256 -1.89 -7.21 21.73
N VAL A 257 -1.07 -6.31 21.20
CA VAL A 257 -1.53 -5.18 20.38
C VAL A 257 -2.29 -5.65 19.15
N PHE A 258 -1.77 -6.66 18.42
CA PHE A 258 -2.47 -7.23 17.27
C PHE A 258 -3.84 -7.81 17.68
N SER A 259 -3.87 -8.60 18.76
CA SER A 259 -5.11 -9.21 19.25
C SER A 259 -6.13 -8.16 19.69
N GLU A 260 -5.70 -7.11 20.36
CA GLU A 260 -6.53 -6.00 20.81
C GLU A 260 -7.14 -5.25 19.62
N VAL A 261 -6.30 -4.82 18.65
CA VAL A 261 -6.77 -4.13 17.44
C VAL A 261 -7.74 -5.03 16.65
N LYS A 262 -7.39 -6.32 16.49
CA LYS A 262 -8.24 -7.29 15.76
C LYS A 262 -9.57 -7.54 16.46
N SER A 263 -9.61 -7.53 17.80
CA SER A 263 -10.84 -7.72 18.56
C SER A 263 -11.80 -6.54 18.43
N HIS A 264 -11.27 -5.31 18.37
CA HIS A 264 -12.07 -4.09 18.19
C HIS A 264 -12.53 -3.87 16.74
N TYR A 265 -11.70 -4.28 15.78
CA TYR A 265 -11.92 -4.03 14.36
C TYR A 265 -11.77 -5.30 13.49
N PRO A 266 -12.51 -6.39 13.79
CA PRO A 266 -12.27 -7.72 13.21
C PRO A 266 -12.40 -7.76 11.67
N SER A 267 -13.25 -6.91 11.11
CA SER A 267 -13.56 -6.91 9.67
C SER A 267 -12.59 -6.09 8.82
N ILE A 268 -11.91 -5.09 9.41
CA ILE A 268 -11.03 -4.17 8.67
C ILE A 268 -9.54 -4.38 8.95
N VAL A 269 -9.17 -5.00 10.06
CA VAL A 269 -7.77 -5.36 10.34
C VAL A 269 -7.36 -6.52 9.43
N LEU A 270 -6.23 -6.37 8.73
CA LEU A 270 -5.66 -7.46 7.92
C LEU A 270 -5.18 -8.59 8.82
N ASP A 271 -5.26 -9.83 8.32
CA ASP A 271 -4.63 -10.98 8.97
C ASP A 271 -3.11 -10.95 8.78
N THR A 272 -2.68 -10.37 7.66
CA THR A 272 -1.28 -10.12 7.35
C THR A 272 -0.72 -9.00 8.23
N THR A 273 0.49 -9.21 8.75
CA THR A 273 1.24 -8.20 9.51
C THR A 273 2.58 -7.92 8.83
N ILE A 274 3.08 -6.68 8.92
CA ILE A 274 4.36 -6.30 8.33
C ILE A 274 5.46 -6.43 9.40
N PRO A 275 6.47 -7.29 9.17
CA PRO A 275 7.56 -7.48 10.11
C PRO A 275 8.51 -6.27 10.12
N ARG A 276 9.24 -6.10 11.23
CA ARG A 276 10.34 -5.15 11.30
C ARG A 276 11.58 -5.76 10.63
N THR A 277 11.96 -5.26 9.46
CA THR A 277 13.18 -5.70 8.75
C THR A 277 14.03 -4.54 8.32
N VAL A 278 15.35 -4.74 8.29
CA VAL A 278 16.33 -3.74 7.83
C VAL A 278 16.09 -3.41 6.35
N LYS A 279 15.75 -4.40 5.53
CA LYS A 279 15.54 -4.25 4.08
C LYS A 279 14.41 -3.29 3.73
N ILE A 280 13.32 -3.32 4.51
CA ILE A 280 12.22 -2.34 4.35
C ILE A 280 12.72 -0.90 4.57
N SER A 281 13.61 -0.69 5.55
CA SER A 281 14.13 0.64 5.89
C SER A 281 15.26 1.10 4.96
N GLU A 282 16.02 0.18 4.38
CA GLU A 282 17.11 0.47 3.44
C GLU A 282 16.61 0.83 2.03
N ALA A 283 15.57 0.16 1.54
CA ALA A 283 15.09 0.26 0.17
C ALA A 283 14.92 1.73 -0.31
N PRO A 284 14.30 2.65 0.46
CA PRO A 284 14.15 4.04 0.04
C PRO A 284 15.47 4.78 -0.20
N SER A 285 16.55 4.41 0.51
CA SER A 285 17.88 5.01 0.29
C SER A 285 18.46 4.71 -1.08
N PHE A 286 17.92 3.71 -1.77
CA PHE A 286 18.27 3.33 -3.13
C PHE A 286 17.24 3.77 -4.17
N GLY A 287 16.26 4.60 -3.77
CA GLY A 287 15.14 4.99 -4.63
C GLY A 287 14.25 3.81 -5.02
N LYS A 288 14.08 2.83 -4.13
CA LYS A 288 13.36 1.59 -4.41
C LYS A 288 12.33 1.26 -3.33
N THR A 289 11.27 0.58 -3.75
CA THR A 289 10.38 -0.13 -2.82
C THR A 289 11.04 -1.44 -2.37
N VAL A 290 10.60 -2.04 -1.25
CA VAL A 290 11.13 -3.36 -0.86
C VAL A 290 10.75 -4.45 -1.87
N ILE A 291 9.67 -4.24 -2.63
CA ILE A 291 9.23 -5.16 -3.70
C ILE A 291 10.28 -5.29 -4.80
N SER A 292 10.93 -4.18 -5.21
CA SER A 292 12.01 -4.20 -6.21
C SER A 292 13.41 -4.39 -5.60
N TYR A 293 13.62 -3.94 -4.34
CA TYR A 293 14.91 -4.00 -3.67
C TYR A 293 15.28 -5.40 -3.17
N ASP A 294 14.32 -6.10 -2.55
CA ASP A 294 14.50 -7.44 -1.98
C ASP A 294 13.26 -8.31 -2.25
N PRO A 295 12.99 -8.67 -3.53
CA PRO A 295 11.72 -9.25 -3.95
C PRO A 295 11.41 -10.62 -3.32
N ARG A 296 12.42 -11.35 -2.85
CA ARG A 296 12.27 -12.66 -2.19
C ARG A 296 12.31 -12.58 -0.68
N GLY A 297 12.59 -11.40 -0.13
CA GLY A 297 12.70 -11.19 1.30
C GLY A 297 11.35 -11.18 2.02
N MET A 298 11.42 -11.38 3.33
CA MET A 298 10.26 -11.40 4.23
C MET A 298 9.42 -10.11 4.13
N GLY A 299 10.06 -8.95 3.92
CA GLY A 299 9.38 -7.65 3.80
C GLY A 299 8.53 -7.56 2.53
N ALA A 300 9.09 -7.96 1.38
CA ALA A 300 8.38 -7.98 0.10
C ALA A 300 7.22 -8.97 0.13
N SER A 301 7.44 -10.18 0.63
CA SER A 301 6.39 -11.19 0.79
C SER A 301 5.25 -10.70 1.69
N ALA A 302 5.55 -10.05 2.81
CA ALA A 302 4.52 -9.54 3.71
C ALA A 302 3.68 -8.41 3.07
N TYR A 303 4.31 -7.46 2.38
CA TYR A 303 3.56 -6.43 1.64
C TYR A 303 2.77 -7.01 0.47
N GLY A 304 3.29 -8.01 -0.23
CA GLY A 304 2.57 -8.72 -1.27
C GLY A 304 1.33 -9.46 -0.75
N GLU A 305 1.45 -10.15 0.39
CA GLU A 305 0.31 -10.81 1.06
C GLU A 305 -0.74 -9.77 1.53
N ALA A 306 -0.29 -8.64 2.10
CA ALA A 306 -1.20 -7.55 2.49
C ALA A 306 -1.91 -6.94 1.26
N ALA A 307 -1.20 -6.73 0.15
CA ALA A 307 -1.79 -6.25 -1.09
C ALA A 307 -2.81 -7.24 -1.68
N LEU A 308 -2.51 -8.55 -1.64
CA LEU A 308 -3.44 -9.60 -2.05
C LEU A 308 -4.70 -9.60 -1.18
N GLU A 309 -4.55 -9.45 0.14
CA GLU A 309 -5.69 -9.38 1.06
C GLU A 309 -6.55 -8.14 0.76
N ILE A 310 -5.94 -6.98 0.49
CA ILE A 310 -6.63 -5.76 0.07
C ILE A 310 -7.36 -5.96 -1.26
N ALA A 311 -6.72 -6.59 -2.25
CA ALA A 311 -7.32 -6.85 -3.55
C ALA A 311 -8.55 -7.77 -3.46
N ARG A 312 -8.54 -8.74 -2.55
CA ARG A 312 -9.67 -9.66 -2.30
C ARG A 312 -10.83 -9.04 -1.53
N ARG A 313 -10.64 -7.91 -0.85
CA ARG A 313 -11.69 -7.19 -0.15
C ARG A 313 -12.52 -6.40 -1.15
N SER A 314 -13.69 -6.92 -1.53
CA SER A 314 -14.60 -6.23 -2.45
C SER A 314 -15.35 -5.08 -1.77
N PRO A 315 -15.82 -4.06 -2.52
CA PRO A 315 -16.68 -3.00 -1.98
C PRO A 315 -17.96 -3.51 -1.29
N SER A 316 -18.48 -4.67 -1.71
CA SER A 316 -19.64 -5.30 -1.06
C SER A 316 -19.35 -5.81 0.37
N VAL A 317 -18.11 -6.20 0.65
CA VAL A 317 -17.68 -6.53 2.02
C VAL A 317 -17.61 -5.26 2.87
N LEU A 318 -17.15 -4.16 2.31
CA LEU A 318 -17.10 -2.85 2.99
C LEU A 318 -18.50 -2.34 3.30
N ALA A 319 -19.46 -2.42 2.36
CA ALA A 319 -20.86 -2.06 2.58
C ALA A 319 -21.54 -2.92 3.68
N ALA A 320 -21.19 -4.20 3.79
CA ALA A 320 -21.69 -5.08 4.84
C ALA A 320 -21.12 -4.73 6.23
N ILE A 321 -19.95 -4.10 6.29
CA ILE A 321 -19.33 -3.59 7.53
C ILE A 321 -20.09 -2.37 8.02
N ASP A 322 -20.45 -1.46 7.13
CA ASP A 322 -21.20 -0.23 7.46
C ASP A 322 -22.64 -0.52 7.90
N ALA A 323 -23.30 -1.50 7.28
CA ALA A 323 -24.65 -1.92 7.68
C ALA A 323 -24.73 -2.46 9.12
N LYS A 324 -23.66 -3.08 9.63
CA LYS A 324 -23.58 -3.58 11.02
C LYS A 324 -23.23 -2.50 12.06
N ARG A 325 -22.83 -1.31 11.64
CA ARG A 325 -22.56 -0.17 12.52
C ARG A 325 -23.79 0.71 12.75
N GLY A 326 -24.84 0.52 11.95
CA GLY A 326 -26.11 1.22 12.08
C GLY A 326 -27.15 0.52 12.96
N GLU A 327 -26.82 -0.67 13.48
CA GLU A 327 -27.58 -1.39 14.53
C GLU A 327 -26.89 -1.25 15.90
#